data_61cb5ced5fe489ff0816d47a108407e2
#
_entry.id   61cb5ced5fe489ff0816d47a108407e2
#
_cell.length_a   1.000
_cell.length_b   1.000
_cell.length_c   1.000
_cell.angle_alpha   90.00
_cell.angle_beta   90.00
_cell.angle_gamma   90.00
#
_symmetry.space_group_name_H-M   'P 1'
#
loop_
_entity.id
_entity.type
_entity.pdbx_description
1 polymer ?
#
loop_
_entity_poly.entity_id
_entity_poly.type
_entity_poly.pdbx_seq_one_letter_code
_entity_poly.pdbx_strand_id
1 'polypeptide(L)'
;MFFFCLTSTLENHQKDKPSAKELRELIRRIGLGEEEALVSLYERTKSAVYGFALSISKNHADAEEIMQDTFLAVDANAERYQPVGSPMAWILTITRNLAYGRLRQAKREAPVEELPEEGAAPIFQEQTENRMVLEAALQTLKEEELQIVMLHAVSGLRHREVAAIMGMSLSGVLSKYHRALAKLQKQLGGMA
;
A
#
# COMPACT_ATOMS: atom_id res chain seq x y z
N MET A 1 -6.00 -25.99 5.18
CA MET A 1 -6.60 -25.27 6.30
C MET A 1 -6.10 -23.82 6.42
N PHE A 2 -4.79 -23.55 6.30
CA PHE A 2 -4.17 -22.21 6.34
C PHE A 2 -4.58 -21.28 5.18
N PHE A 3 -4.73 -21.81 3.99
CA PHE A 3 -5.17 -21.02 2.83
C PHE A 3 -6.60 -20.49 3.01
N PHE A 4 -7.45 -21.27 3.65
CA PHE A 4 -8.81 -20.86 4.03
C PHE A 4 -8.78 -19.77 5.12
N CYS A 5 -7.84 -19.84 6.04
CA CYS A 5 -7.65 -18.82 7.07
C CYS A 5 -7.11 -17.50 6.48
N LEU A 6 -6.17 -17.58 5.52
CA LEU A 6 -5.64 -16.40 4.83
C LEU A 6 -6.70 -15.72 3.95
N THR A 7 -7.48 -16.51 3.19
CA THR A 7 -8.63 -16.00 2.43
C THR A 7 -9.71 -15.46 3.36
N SER A 8 -10.00 -16.11 4.47
CA SER A 8 -10.93 -15.64 5.48
C SER A 8 -10.47 -14.36 6.19
N THR A 9 -9.17 -14.22 6.47
CA THR A 9 -8.59 -12.99 7.04
C THR A 9 -8.60 -11.85 6.02
N LEU A 10 -8.28 -12.14 4.76
CA LEU A 10 -8.38 -11.17 3.65
C LEU A 10 -9.84 -10.84 3.32
N GLU A 11 -10.76 -11.82 3.39
CA GLU A 11 -12.20 -11.62 3.18
C GLU A 11 -12.85 -10.85 4.32
N ASN A 12 -12.47 -11.07 5.59
CA ASN A 12 -12.92 -10.26 6.71
C ASN A 12 -12.40 -8.81 6.62
N HIS A 13 -11.15 -8.62 6.19
CA HIS A 13 -10.62 -7.28 5.91
C HIS A 13 -11.32 -6.61 4.71
N GLN A 14 -11.93 -7.39 3.83
CA GLN A 14 -12.68 -6.89 2.67
C GLN A 14 -14.07 -6.36 3.03
N LYS A 15 -14.68 -6.81 4.13
CA LYS A 15 -15.99 -6.33 4.61
C LYS A 15 -15.94 -4.93 5.24
N ASP A 16 -14.79 -4.53 5.79
CA ASP A 16 -14.61 -3.22 6.45
C ASP A 16 -13.96 -2.16 5.52
N LYS A 17 -13.68 -2.51 4.25
CA LYS A 17 -13.08 -1.54 3.33
C LYS A 17 -14.10 -0.46 2.96
N PRO A 18 -13.73 0.83 3.06
CA PRO A 18 -14.61 1.91 2.68
C PRO A 18 -14.95 1.81 1.18
N SER A 19 -16.22 1.99 0.85
CA SER A 19 -16.67 1.98 -0.53
C SER A 19 -16.10 3.18 -1.29
N ALA A 20 -15.96 3.03 -2.61
CA ALA A 20 -15.52 4.14 -3.45
C ALA A 20 -16.45 5.37 -3.37
N LYS A 21 -17.75 5.15 -3.06
CA LYS A 21 -18.74 6.23 -2.86
C LYS A 21 -18.45 6.99 -1.57
N GLU A 22 -18.19 6.29 -0.48
CA GLU A 22 -17.85 6.90 0.82
C GLU A 22 -16.55 7.69 0.74
N LEU A 23 -15.50 7.13 0.12
CA LEU A 23 -14.24 7.86 -0.06
C LEU A 23 -14.39 9.10 -0.91
N ARG A 24 -15.19 9.07 -1.99
CA ARG A 24 -15.48 10.27 -2.80
C ARG A 24 -16.17 11.35 -1.99
N GLU A 25 -17.14 10.96 -1.18
CA GLU A 25 -17.87 11.90 -0.34
C GLU A 25 -16.95 12.52 0.72
N LEU A 26 -16.08 11.74 1.35
CA LEU A 26 -15.10 12.27 2.29
C LEU A 26 -14.16 13.26 1.61
N ILE A 27 -13.60 12.92 0.44
CA ILE A 27 -12.71 13.84 -0.30
C ILE A 27 -13.44 15.13 -0.69
N ARG A 28 -14.71 15.04 -1.11
CA ARG A 28 -15.52 16.23 -1.42
C ARG A 28 -15.69 17.13 -0.19
N ARG A 29 -15.96 16.54 0.98
CA ARG A 29 -16.13 17.27 2.25
C ARG A 29 -14.82 17.89 2.72
N ILE A 30 -13.68 17.21 2.54
CA ILE A 30 -12.35 17.78 2.79
C ILE A 30 -12.14 19.02 1.91
N GLY A 31 -12.47 18.95 0.62
CA GLY A 31 -12.39 20.08 -0.30
C GLY A 31 -13.31 21.28 0.07
N LEU A 32 -14.28 21.07 0.98
CA LEU A 32 -15.11 22.13 1.59
C LEU A 32 -14.55 22.64 2.93
N GLY A 33 -13.40 22.13 3.38
CA GLY A 33 -12.76 22.53 4.64
C GLY A 33 -13.28 21.80 5.88
N GLU A 34 -13.94 20.64 5.73
CA GLU A 34 -14.45 19.87 6.86
C GLU A 34 -13.34 18.98 7.45
N GLU A 35 -12.70 19.38 8.54
CA GLU A 35 -11.61 18.66 9.22
C GLU A 35 -11.99 17.24 9.64
N GLU A 36 -13.22 17.02 10.13
CA GLU A 36 -13.70 15.69 10.54
C GLU A 36 -13.73 14.68 9.37
N ALA A 37 -13.89 15.17 8.13
CA ALA A 37 -13.85 14.33 6.95
C ALA A 37 -12.42 13.82 6.67
N LEU A 38 -11.39 14.65 6.93
CA LEU A 38 -9.99 14.24 6.82
C LEU A 38 -9.64 13.19 7.86
N VAL A 39 -10.06 13.37 9.12
CA VAL A 39 -9.88 12.38 10.18
C VAL A 39 -10.55 11.06 9.80
N SER A 40 -11.79 11.12 9.29
CA SER A 40 -12.53 9.93 8.85
C SER A 40 -11.85 9.22 7.68
N LEU A 41 -11.31 9.96 6.72
CA LEU A 41 -10.55 9.41 5.59
C LEU A 41 -9.26 8.74 6.08
N TYR A 42 -8.52 9.42 6.96
CA TYR A 42 -7.30 8.91 7.58
C TYR A 42 -7.57 7.55 8.26
N GLU A 43 -8.50 7.50 9.20
CA GLU A 43 -8.81 6.28 9.96
C GLU A 43 -9.18 5.09 9.06
N ARG A 44 -9.87 5.34 7.95
CA ARG A 44 -10.31 4.30 7.03
C ARG A 44 -9.25 3.83 6.05
N THR A 45 -8.20 4.64 5.81
CA THR A 45 -7.25 4.36 4.73
C THR A 45 -5.78 4.29 5.18
N LYS A 46 -5.46 4.73 6.41
CA LYS A 46 -4.09 4.78 6.95
C LYS A 46 -3.32 3.47 6.80
N SER A 47 -3.95 2.34 7.12
CA SER A 47 -3.28 1.03 7.05
C SER A 47 -2.87 0.65 5.61
N ALA A 48 -3.71 0.98 4.63
CA ALA A 48 -3.41 0.71 3.22
C ALA A 48 -2.33 1.67 2.68
N VAL A 49 -2.40 2.95 3.07
CA VAL A 49 -1.40 3.97 2.70
C VAL A 49 -0.05 3.64 3.30
N TYR A 50 -0.02 3.38 4.62
CA TYR A 50 1.19 3.00 5.34
C TYR A 50 1.84 1.74 4.77
N GLY A 51 1.05 0.66 4.62
CA GLY A 51 1.56 -0.61 4.09
C GLY A 51 2.13 -0.47 2.67
N PHE A 52 1.50 0.37 1.83
CA PHE A 52 2.03 0.64 0.50
C PHE A 52 3.30 1.51 0.55
N ALA A 53 3.33 2.55 1.40
CA ALA A 53 4.52 3.36 1.63
C ALA A 53 5.70 2.48 2.09
N LEU A 54 5.47 1.62 3.08
CA LEU A 54 6.47 0.70 3.62
C LEU A 54 6.99 -0.29 2.57
N SER A 55 6.13 -0.77 1.67
CA SER A 55 6.55 -1.64 0.56
C SER A 55 7.55 -1.00 -0.40
N ILE A 56 7.60 0.34 -0.42
CA ILE A 56 8.51 1.14 -1.25
C ILE A 56 9.73 1.59 -0.45
N SER A 57 9.53 2.22 0.72
CA SER A 57 10.60 2.80 1.54
C SER A 57 11.42 1.75 2.28
N LYS A 58 10.80 0.64 2.65
CA LYS A 58 11.38 -0.44 3.48
C LYS A 58 11.89 0.03 4.84
N ASN A 59 11.48 1.19 5.27
CA ASN A 59 11.82 1.81 6.54
C ASN A 59 10.52 2.33 7.20
N HIS A 60 10.32 2.03 8.48
CA HIS A 60 9.11 2.41 9.21
C HIS A 60 8.98 3.92 9.38
N ALA A 61 10.06 4.61 9.75
CA ALA A 61 10.05 6.05 9.94
C ALA A 61 9.70 6.78 8.63
N ASP A 62 10.35 6.38 7.53
CA ASP A 62 10.03 6.93 6.21
C ASP A 62 8.58 6.63 5.79
N ALA A 63 8.09 5.41 6.08
CA ALA A 63 6.71 5.05 5.75
C ALA A 63 5.67 5.87 6.52
N GLU A 64 5.93 6.18 7.80
CA GLU A 64 5.09 7.05 8.63
C GLU A 64 5.08 8.49 8.09
N GLU A 65 6.24 9.03 7.76
CA GLU A 65 6.35 10.38 7.21
C GLU A 65 5.67 10.46 5.82
N ILE A 66 5.90 9.47 4.94
CA ILE A 66 5.22 9.40 3.64
C ILE A 66 3.70 9.32 3.82
N MET A 67 3.23 8.57 4.80
CA MET A 67 1.80 8.49 5.10
C MET A 67 1.25 9.85 5.55
N GLN A 68 1.92 10.54 6.47
CA GLN A 68 1.53 11.88 6.92
C GLN A 68 1.50 12.87 5.75
N ASP A 69 2.57 12.92 4.96
CA ASP A 69 2.68 13.76 3.77
C ASP A 69 1.58 13.44 2.74
N THR A 70 1.18 12.17 2.63
CA THR A 70 0.08 11.75 1.75
C THR A 70 -1.22 12.43 2.17
N PHE A 71 -1.58 12.42 3.46
CA PHE A 71 -2.82 13.03 3.92
C PHE A 71 -2.79 14.55 3.86
N LEU A 72 -1.64 15.18 4.11
CA LEU A 72 -1.47 16.62 3.87
C LEU A 72 -1.64 16.97 2.38
N ALA A 73 -1.10 16.15 1.48
CA ALA A 73 -1.27 16.36 0.05
C ALA A 73 -2.71 16.07 -0.41
N VAL A 74 -3.41 15.12 0.20
CA VAL A 74 -4.83 14.86 -0.04
C VAL A 74 -5.65 16.10 0.35
N ASP A 75 -5.42 16.65 1.54
CA ASP A 75 -6.10 17.84 2.03
C ASP A 75 -5.90 19.03 1.08
N ALA A 76 -4.65 19.32 0.75
CA ALA A 76 -4.28 20.45 -0.13
C ALA A 76 -4.82 20.32 -1.57
N ASN A 77 -5.18 19.11 -2.01
CA ASN A 77 -5.66 18.86 -3.39
C ASN A 77 -7.13 18.41 -3.46
N ALA A 78 -7.82 18.27 -2.33
CA ALA A 78 -9.19 17.76 -2.28
C ALA A 78 -10.18 18.62 -3.07
N GLU A 79 -10.04 19.94 -3.04
CA GLU A 79 -10.88 20.88 -3.81
C GLU A 79 -10.81 20.63 -5.33
N ARG A 80 -9.61 20.23 -5.81
CA ARG A 80 -9.35 19.98 -7.24
C ARG A 80 -9.56 18.53 -7.64
N TYR A 81 -9.95 17.68 -6.69
CA TYR A 81 -10.15 16.26 -6.96
C TYR A 81 -11.27 16.04 -7.97
N GLN A 82 -10.95 15.37 -9.06
CA GLN A 82 -11.92 14.92 -10.04
C GLN A 82 -12.28 13.45 -9.79
N PRO A 83 -13.56 13.08 -9.64
CA PRO A 83 -13.98 11.73 -9.29
C PRO A 83 -13.87 10.74 -10.46
N VAL A 84 -12.76 10.78 -11.18
CA VAL A 84 -12.44 9.86 -12.29
C VAL A 84 -11.69 8.66 -11.73
N GLY A 85 -12.29 7.48 -11.83
CA GLY A 85 -11.69 6.25 -11.33
C GLY A 85 -11.89 6.00 -9.83
N SER A 86 -10.99 5.25 -9.20
CA SER A 86 -11.03 4.91 -7.79
C SER A 86 -10.39 6.01 -6.94
N PRO A 87 -11.09 6.53 -5.90
CA PRO A 87 -10.50 7.45 -4.94
C PRO A 87 -9.24 6.88 -4.27
N MET A 88 -9.27 5.60 -3.93
CA MET A 88 -8.12 4.92 -3.33
C MET A 88 -6.92 4.88 -4.29
N ALA A 89 -7.16 4.71 -5.59
CA ALA A 89 -6.09 4.77 -6.58
C ALA A 89 -5.46 6.17 -6.66
N TRP A 90 -6.25 7.23 -6.51
CA TRP A 90 -5.75 8.59 -6.46
C TRP A 90 -4.87 8.83 -5.23
N ILE A 91 -5.32 8.44 -4.03
CA ILE A 91 -4.55 8.53 -2.79
C ILE A 91 -3.23 7.76 -2.93
N LEU A 92 -3.26 6.50 -3.39
CA LEU A 92 -2.06 5.67 -3.52
C LEU A 92 -1.11 6.14 -4.64
N THR A 93 -1.61 6.88 -5.63
CA THR A 93 -0.74 7.56 -6.60
C THR A 93 0.06 8.70 -5.93
N ILE A 94 -0.59 9.46 -5.05
CA ILE A 94 0.09 10.48 -4.24
C ILE A 94 1.16 9.83 -3.36
N THR A 95 0.78 8.78 -2.61
CA THR A 95 1.71 8.00 -1.76
C THR A 95 2.93 7.53 -2.54
N ARG A 96 2.72 6.94 -3.73
CA ARG A 96 3.81 6.45 -4.58
C ARG A 96 4.76 7.58 -5.00
N ASN A 97 4.22 8.70 -5.42
CA ASN A 97 5.01 9.83 -5.87
C ASN A 97 5.87 10.41 -4.73
N LEU A 98 5.32 10.52 -3.53
CA LEU A 98 6.05 10.97 -2.34
C LEU A 98 7.14 9.96 -1.96
N ALA A 99 6.83 8.66 -1.91
CA ALA A 99 7.78 7.61 -1.58
C ALA A 99 8.99 7.59 -2.54
N TYR A 100 8.74 7.59 -3.85
CA TYR A 100 9.84 7.64 -4.82
C TYR A 100 10.55 8.99 -4.85
N GLY A 101 9.86 10.08 -4.49
CA GLY A 101 10.47 11.39 -4.27
C GLY A 101 11.53 11.33 -3.17
N ARG A 102 11.20 10.78 -2.01
CA ARG A 102 12.12 10.58 -0.88
C ARG A 102 13.29 9.69 -1.23
N LEU A 103 13.04 8.54 -1.87
CA LEU A 103 14.13 7.65 -2.30
C LEU A 103 15.12 8.34 -3.24
N ARG A 104 14.63 9.21 -4.14
CA ARG A 104 15.53 10.00 -5.01
C ARG A 104 16.32 11.04 -4.24
N GLN A 105 15.71 11.66 -3.24
CA GLN A 105 16.38 12.64 -2.38
C GLN A 105 17.45 11.97 -1.53
N ALA A 106 17.12 10.88 -0.83
CA ALA A 106 18.07 10.13 -0.02
C ALA A 106 19.29 9.66 -0.83
N LYS A 107 19.09 9.20 -2.08
CA LYS A 107 20.19 8.82 -2.97
C LYS A 107 21.08 9.99 -3.39
N ARG A 108 20.59 11.22 -3.37
CA ARG A 108 21.39 12.42 -3.68
C ARG A 108 22.17 12.91 -2.48
N GLU A 109 21.65 12.71 -1.28
CA GLU A 109 22.22 13.17 -0.02
C GLU A 109 23.19 12.15 0.60
N ALA A 110 23.08 10.87 0.19
CA ALA A 110 23.99 9.82 0.64
C ALA A 110 25.42 10.07 0.08
N PRO A 111 26.46 10.07 0.95
CA PRO A 111 27.84 10.00 0.48
C PRO A 111 28.02 8.73 -0.36
N VAL A 112 28.96 8.75 -1.30
CA VAL A 112 29.22 7.67 -2.28
C VAL A 112 29.65 6.33 -1.64
N GLU A 113 29.80 6.26 -0.31
CA GLU A 113 30.16 5.08 0.45
C GLU A 113 28.92 4.49 1.13
N GLU A 114 28.53 3.32 0.66
CA GLU A 114 27.73 2.27 1.30
C GLU A 114 26.38 2.74 1.91
N LEU A 115 25.34 2.59 1.12
CA LEU A 115 23.99 2.42 1.69
C LEU A 115 23.99 1.11 2.49
N PRO A 116 23.74 1.12 3.81
CA PRO A 116 23.52 -0.11 4.54
C PRO A 116 22.36 -0.84 3.86
N GLU A 117 22.55 -2.13 3.55
CA GLU A 117 21.42 -3.02 3.33
C GLU A 117 20.70 -3.18 4.68
N GLU A 118 19.91 -2.19 5.07
CA GLU A 118 18.99 -2.32 6.18
C GLU A 118 18.04 -3.46 5.81
N GLY A 119 18.08 -4.52 6.59
CA GLY A 119 17.18 -5.66 6.46
C GLY A 119 15.74 -5.14 6.38
N ALA A 120 14.95 -5.71 5.47
CA ALA A 120 13.58 -5.26 5.22
C ALA A 120 12.82 -5.10 6.55
N ALA A 121 12.36 -3.86 6.81
CA ALA A 121 11.61 -3.56 8.02
C ALA A 121 10.34 -4.43 8.11
N PRO A 122 9.97 -4.90 9.32
CA PRO A 122 8.75 -5.68 9.50
C PRO A 122 7.52 -4.96 8.97
N ILE A 123 6.69 -5.63 8.20
CA ILE A 123 5.47 -5.02 7.59
C ILE A 123 4.36 -4.81 8.63
N PHE A 124 4.43 -5.50 9.77
CA PHE A 124 3.43 -5.46 10.82
C PHE A 124 4.02 -5.06 12.18
N GLN A 125 3.41 -4.08 12.87
CA GLN A 125 3.87 -3.62 14.18
C GLN A 125 3.56 -4.59 15.35
N GLU A 126 2.50 -5.41 15.24
CA GLU A 126 2.17 -6.40 16.26
C GLU A 126 2.67 -7.79 15.86
N GLN A 127 3.48 -8.39 16.70
CA GLN A 127 4.07 -9.72 16.48
C GLN A 127 3.13 -10.82 17.02
N THR A 128 2.21 -11.28 16.18
CA THR A 128 1.54 -12.56 16.38
C THR A 128 2.19 -13.61 15.49
N GLU A 129 2.20 -14.87 15.91
CA GLU A 129 2.83 -15.97 15.18
C GLU A 129 2.38 -16.04 13.70
N ASN A 130 1.11 -15.84 13.44
CA ASN A 130 0.55 -15.77 12.08
C ASN A 130 1.04 -14.57 11.26
N ARG A 131 1.33 -13.45 11.90
CA ARG A 131 1.86 -12.24 11.25
C ARG A 131 3.33 -12.41 10.88
N MET A 132 4.13 -13.00 11.76
CA MET A 132 5.53 -13.31 11.49
C MET A 132 5.68 -14.24 10.27
N VAL A 133 4.81 -15.26 10.17
CA VAL A 133 4.77 -16.17 9.02
C VAL A 133 4.40 -15.45 7.74
N LEU A 134 3.37 -14.58 7.78
CA LEU A 134 2.96 -13.78 6.63
C LEU A 134 4.06 -12.80 6.20
N GLU A 135 4.71 -12.17 7.16
CA GLU A 135 5.80 -11.24 6.89
C GLU A 135 6.98 -11.93 6.23
N ALA A 136 7.44 -13.06 6.77
CA ALA A 136 8.50 -13.87 6.16
C ALA A 136 8.12 -14.28 4.72
N ALA A 137 6.86 -14.61 4.47
CA ALA A 137 6.39 -14.93 3.12
C ALA A 137 6.43 -13.70 2.20
N LEU A 138 6.01 -12.52 2.67
CA LEU A 138 6.03 -11.29 1.89
C LEU A 138 7.47 -10.84 1.56
N GLN A 139 8.44 -11.08 2.43
CA GLN A 139 9.87 -10.79 2.19
C GLN A 139 10.47 -11.62 1.04
N THR A 140 9.86 -12.75 0.64
CA THR A 140 10.29 -13.52 -0.53
C THR A 140 9.92 -12.90 -1.86
N LEU A 141 9.04 -11.90 -1.85
CA LEU A 141 8.56 -11.21 -3.03
C LEU A 141 9.58 -10.17 -3.51
N LYS A 142 9.70 -10.04 -4.83
CA LYS A 142 10.40 -8.89 -5.41
C LYS A 142 9.62 -7.62 -5.12
N GLU A 143 10.31 -6.48 -5.11
CA GLU A 143 9.71 -5.17 -4.81
C GLU A 143 8.41 -4.90 -5.60
N GLU A 144 8.44 -5.06 -6.91
CA GLU A 144 7.24 -4.85 -7.74
C GLU A 144 6.12 -5.87 -7.46
N GLU A 145 6.46 -7.13 -7.14
CA GLU A 145 5.50 -8.15 -6.76
C GLU A 145 4.82 -7.79 -5.44
N LEU A 146 5.60 -7.34 -4.45
CA LEU A 146 5.08 -6.87 -3.16
C LEU A 146 4.16 -5.67 -3.33
N GLN A 147 4.58 -4.65 -4.08
CA GLN A 147 3.76 -3.47 -4.36
C GLN A 147 2.44 -3.83 -5.04
N ILE A 148 2.44 -4.73 -6.02
CA ILE A 148 1.23 -5.21 -6.70
C ILE A 148 0.30 -5.92 -5.73
N VAL A 149 0.83 -6.77 -4.85
CA VAL A 149 0.04 -7.46 -3.80
C VAL A 149 -0.57 -6.43 -2.84
N MET A 150 0.18 -5.45 -2.37
CA MET A 150 -0.31 -4.39 -1.48
C MET A 150 -1.42 -3.56 -2.15
N LEU A 151 -1.25 -3.18 -3.41
CA LEU A 151 -2.25 -2.41 -4.15
C LEU A 151 -3.52 -3.22 -4.44
N HIS A 152 -3.40 -4.49 -4.81
CA HIS A 152 -4.57 -5.31 -5.16
C HIS A 152 -5.21 -5.97 -3.94
N ALA A 153 -4.47 -6.80 -3.20
CA ALA A 153 -5.02 -7.61 -2.12
C ALA A 153 -5.34 -6.77 -0.87
N VAL A 154 -4.45 -5.84 -0.48
CA VAL A 154 -4.64 -5.02 0.74
C VAL A 154 -5.53 -3.81 0.45
N SER A 155 -5.25 -3.04 -0.62
CA SER A 155 -6.00 -1.81 -0.90
C SER A 155 -7.27 -2.03 -1.74
N GLY A 156 -7.49 -3.22 -2.30
CA GLY A 156 -8.69 -3.59 -3.05
C GLY A 156 -8.78 -2.98 -4.45
N LEU A 157 -7.67 -2.49 -5.01
CA LEU A 157 -7.66 -1.95 -6.37
C LEU A 157 -7.80 -3.04 -7.43
N ARG A 158 -8.45 -2.71 -8.54
CA ARG A 158 -8.51 -3.58 -9.70
C ARG A 158 -7.15 -3.61 -10.40
N HIS A 159 -6.77 -4.74 -11.00
CA HIS A 159 -5.48 -4.86 -11.70
C HIS A 159 -5.20 -3.77 -12.74
N ARG A 160 -6.22 -3.23 -13.42
CA ARG A 160 -6.06 -2.09 -14.33
C ARG A 160 -5.66 -0.78 -13.62
N GLU A 161 -6.15 -0.58 -12.39
CA GLU A 161 -5.81 0.58 -11.56
C GLU A 161 -4.39 0.42 -11.02
N VAL A 162 -4.03 -0.80 -10.61
CA VAL A 162 -2.66 -1.16 -10.24
C VAL A 162 -1.70 -0.93 -11.41
N ALA A 163 -2.07 -1.34 -12.62
CA ALA A 163 -1.29 -1.13 -13.83
C ALA A 163 -1.03 0.36 -14.10
N ALA A 164 -2.05 1.21 -13.92
CA ALA A 164 -1.92 2.65 -14.07
C ALA A 164 -0.97 3.26 -13.03
N ILE A 165 -1.12 2.87 -11.74
CA ILE A 165 -0.25 3.35 -10.65
C ILE A 165 1.20 2.91 -10.87
N MET A 166 1.42 1.65 -11.25
CA MET A 166 2.76 1.08 -11.44
C MET A 166 3.44 1.51 -12.76
N GLY A 167 2.70 2.14 -13.68
CA GLY A 167 3.20 2.47 -15.02
C GLY A 167 3.50 1.23 -15.87
N MET A 168 2.71 0.14 -15.70
CA MET A 168 2.91 -1.15 -16.33
C MET A 168 1.74 -1.54 -17.21
N SER A 169 1.96 -2.50 -18.12
CA SER A 169 0.86 -3.12 -18.85
C SER A 169 0.01 -4.00 -17.93
N LEU A 170 -1.29 -4.14 -18.23
CA LEU A 170 -2.18 -5.01 -17.45
C LEU A 170 -1.68 -6.47 -17.44
N SER A 171 -1.18 -6.98 -18.57
CA SER A 171 -0.61 -8.32 -18.66
C SER A 171 0.63 -8.49 -17.80
N GLY A 172 1.48 -7.44 -17.69
CA GLY A 172 2.64 -7.41 -16.81
C GLY A 172 2.25 -7.50 -15.33
N VAL A 173 1.24 -6.73 -14.92
CA VAL A 173 0.70 -6.78 -13.55
C VAL A 173 0.13 -8.17 -13.24
N LEU A 174 -0.73 -8.72 -14.12
CA LEU A 174 -1.31 -10.06 -13.93
C LEU A 174 -0.23 -11.14 -13.80
N SER A 175 0.78 -11.12 -14.67
CA SER A 175 1.88 -12.09 -14.64
C SER A 175 2.69 -12.00 -13.34
N LYS A 176 2.97 -10.78 -12.84
CA LYS A 176 3.69 -10.57 -11.58
C LYS A 176 2.83 -10.96 -10.38
N TYR A 177 1.54 -10.63 -10.39
CA TYR A 177 0.60 -11.01 -9.34
C TYR A 177 0.49 -12.52 -9.19
N HIS A 178 0.31 -13.27 -10.30
CA HIS A 178 0.27 -14.74 -10.25
C HIS A 178 1.57 -15.35 -9.74
N ARG A 179 2.73 -14.80 -10.13
CA ARG A 179 4.02 -15.25 -9.59
C ARG A 179 4.15 -14.98 -8.10
N ALA A 180 3.71 -13.81 -7.63
CA ALA A 180 3.68 -13.47 -6.22
C ALA A 180 2.82 -14.46 -5.43
N LEU A 181 1.61 -14.75 -5.91
CA LEU A 181 0.71 -15.73 -5.28
C LEU A 181 1.34 -17.13 -5.22
N ALA A 182 1.97 -17.60 -6.30
CA ALA A 182 2.63 -18.89 -6.33
C ALA A 182 3.79 -19.00 -5.30
N LYS A 183 4.56 -17.92 -5.12
CA LYS A 183 5.61 -17.84 -4.08
C LYS A 183 5.00 -17.88 -2.68
N LEU A 184 3.98 -17.08 -2.43
CA LEU A 184 3.28 -17.05 -1.14
C LEU A 184 2.67 -18.41 -0.80
N GLN A 185 2.02 -19.08 -1.77
CA GLN A 185 1.46 -20.42 -1.59
C GLN A 185 2.55 -21.44 -1.23
N LYS A 186 3.69 -21.40 -1.93
CA LYS A 186 4.81 -22.31 -1.64
C LYS A 186 5.37 -22.10 -0.24
N GLN A 187 5.50 -20.86 0.18
CA GLN A 187 6.06 -20.52 1.48
C GLN A 187 5.09 -20.86 2.61
N LEU A 188 3.81 -20.56 2.47
CA LEU A 188 2.80 -20.83 3.48
C LEU A 188 2.34 -22.28 3.50
N GLY A 189 2.38 -22.99 2.35
CA GLY A 189 2.03 -24.39 2.25
C GLY A 189 3.13 -25.36 2.70
N GLY A 190 4.40 -24.91 2.78
CA GLY A 190 5.52 -25.70 3.30
C GLY A 190 5.67 -25.64 4.83
N MET A 191 4.84 -24.84 5.51
CA MET A 191 4.83 -24.66 6.97
C MET A 191 3.62 -25.35 7.64
N ALA A 192 2.86 -26.16 6.89
CA ALA A 192 1.76 -27.02 7.37
C ALA A 192 2.22 -28.50 7.36
#